data_fc454f7d27472e9cdac31fc7d5d8242f
#
_entry.id   fc454f7d27472e9cdac31fc7d5d8242f
#
_cell.length_a   1.000
_cell.length_b   1.000
_cell.length_c   1.000
_cell.angle_alpha   90.00
_cell.angle_beta   90.00
_cell.angle_gamma   90.00
#
_symmetry.space_group_name_H-M   'P 1'
#
loop_
_entity.id
_entity.type
_entity.pdbx_description
1 polymer ?
#
loop_
_entity_poly.entity_id
_entity_poly.type
_entity_poly.pdbx_seq_one_letter_code
_entity_poly.pdbx_strand_id
1 'polypeptide(L)'
;GLGDVYKRQTTVNAILQLLENEAERVALCAPTGRAAKRLSELTGRKASTIHRLLEVDYTGGVVSFIHNDKNLLKCDVVILDEMSMVDVKLFQALLAAARYHCRIIMVGDADQLPSVGPGNILGEILKAGVVPTVRLTDIFRQAQRSLIVQNAHRIVEGQMPQKGGPKDDFFLIESNGLACQKLVCDLVSTRLPKAYGFDPVRDIQVLCPTKVGPTGSVELNRRLQDILNPPAKGKGQIGTAESAKILRLGDKVMQVKNDYDITFERAGAEAGVGAYNGDLGIITAVDVDARSVTVQMDDKKYTYTADQLNELEPAYAVTVHKSQGSEFPAVILPVADVPARLCYRNLLYTGVTRARKLCVLTGTARTEQTMVENVRQNMRYSGLRYLLKDAATPTEEKQEQLSAT
;
A
#
# COMPACT_ATOMS: atom_id res chain seq x y z
N GLY A 1 -0.96 12.86 -1.41
CA GLY A 1 -1.48 12.48 -2.61
C GLY A 1 -0.86 12.86 -3.94
N LEU A 2 -1.56 13.65 -4.72
CA LEU A 2 -1.15 14.00 -6.11
C LEU A 2 0.24 14.65 -6.21
N GLY A 3 0.65 15.47 -5.24
CA GLY A 3 1.94 16.16 -5.26
C GLY A 3 3.14 15.21 -5.09
N ASP A 4 3.08 14.28 -4.15
CA ASP A 4 4.20 13.39 -3.84
C ASP A 4 4.38 12.29 -4.88
N VAL A 5 3.26 11.81 -5.43
CA VAL A 5 3.28 10.81 -6.51
C VAL A 5 3.89 11.40 -7.77
N TYR A 6 3.47 12.61 -8.16
CA TYR A 6 3.99 13.26 -9.36
C TYR A 6 5.48 13.57 -9.24
N LYS A 7 5.95 13.98 -8.04
CA LYS A 7 7.38 14.22 -7.78
C LYS A 7 8.20 12.93 -7.84
N ARG A 8 7.77 11.89 -7.14
CA ARG A 8 8.45 10.58 -7.16
C ARG A 8 8.53 10.05 -8.58
N GLN A 9 7.43 10.10 -9.33
CA GLN A 9 7.35 9.67 -10.72
C GLN A 9 8.34 10.43 -11.61
N THR A 10 8.33 11.77 -11.54
CA THR A 10 9.24 12.60 -12.34
C THR A 10 10.69 12.33 -11.98
N THR A 11 10.99 12.16 -10.68
CA THR A 11 12.34 11.87 -10.20
C THR A 11 12.80 10.48 -10.65
N VAL A 12 11.99 9.44 -10.50
CA VAL A 12 12.35 8.08 -10.94
C VAL A 12 12.57 8.04 -12.45
N ASN A 13 11.71 8.68 -13.24
CA ASN A 13 11.89 8.76 -14.69
C ASN A 13 13.16 9.53 -15.09
N ALA A 14 13.47 10.63 -14.41
CA ALA A 14 14.71 11.37 -14.67
C ALA A 14 15.96 10.53 -14.33
N ILE A 15 15.94 9.80 -13.20
CA ILE A 15 17.01 8.86 -12.83
C ILE A 15 17.16 7.79 -13.91
N LEU A 16 16.06 7.21 -14.39
CA LEU A 16 16.10 6.19 -15.44
C LEU A 16 16.71 6.71 -16.74
N GLN A 17 16.34 7.93 -17.16
CA GLN A 17 16.92 8.55 -18.35
C GLN A 17 18.43 8.78 -18.22
N LEU A 18 18.90 9.17 -17.03
CA LEU A 18 20.34 9.31 -16.76
C LEU A 18 21.07 7.97 -16.84
N LEU A 19 20.50 6.92 -16.24
CA LEU A 19 21.07 5.57 -16.24
C LEU A 19 21.09 4.93 -17.64
N GLU A 20 20.10 5.25 -18.50
CA GLU A 20 20.07 4.80 -19.90
C GLU A 20 21.27 5.31 -20.71
N ASN A 21 21.67 6.55 -20.44
CA ASN A 21 22.83 7.14 -21.10
C ASN A 21 24.14 6.47 -20.70
N GLU A 22 24.16 5.80 -19.54
CA GLU A 22 25.32 5.05 -19.04
C GLU A 22 25.29 3.56 -19.43
N ALA A 23 24.30 3.14 -20.26
CA ALA A 23 24.10 1.77 -20.75
C ALA A 23 24.02 0.71 -19.64
N GLU A 24 23.47 1.06 -18.47
CA GLU A 24 23.37 0.18 -17.31
C GLU A 24 22.14 -0.72 -17.33
N ARG A 25 22.29 -1.92 -16.80
CA ARG A 25 21.19 -2.87 -16.60
C ARG A 25 20.44 -2.52 -15.31
N VAL A 26 19.30 -1.90 -15.45
CA VAL A 26 18.45 -1.43 -14.34
C VAL A 26 17.36 -2.43 -14.05
N ALA A 27 17.25 -2.88 -12.77
CA ALA A 27 16.13 -3.62 -12.24
C ALA A 27 15.20 -2.68 -11.45
N LEU A 28 13.91 -2.68 -11.78
CA LEU A 28 12.88 -1.94 -11.06
C LEU A 28 12.12 -2.91 -10.15
N CYS A 29 12.02 -2.60 -8.86
CA CYS A 29 11.28 -3.45 -7.95
C CYS A 29 10.56 -2.69 -6.84
N ALA A 30 9.57 -3.36 -6.23
CA ALA A 30 8.81 -2.89 -5.10
C ALA A 30 8.44 -4.05 -4.16
N PRO A 31 8.05 -3.81 -2.90
CA PRO A 31 7.71 -4.88 -1.96
C PRO A 31 6.40 -5.60 -2.30
N THR A 32 5.46 -4.96 -2.99
CA THR A 32 4.16 -5.55 -3.34
C THR A 32 3.92 -5.56 -4.84
N GLY A 33 3.07 -6.51 -5.31
CA GLY A 33 2.71 -6.62 -6.73
C GLY A 33 2.05 -5.35 -7.26
N ARG A 34 1.20 -4.73 -6.45
CA ARG A 34 0.49 -3.50 -6.81
C ARG A 34 1.44 -2.30 -6.95
N ALA A 35 2.40 -2.15 -6.03
CA ALA A 35 3.43 -1.12 -6.14
C ALA A 35 4.32 -1.36 -7.37
N ALA A 36 4.70 -2.61 -7.63
CA ALA A 36 5.48 -2.97 -8.82
C ALA A 36 4.71 -2.69 -10.13
N LYS A 37 3.41 -3.03 -10.18
CA LYS A 37 2.55 -2.72 -11.32
C LYS A 37 2.48 -1.21 -11.56
N ARG A 38 2.23 -0.44 -10.50
CA ARG A 38 2.21 1.02 -10.57
C ARG A 38 3.55 1.59 -11.07
N LEU A 39 4.66 1.09 -10.53
CA LEU A 39 6.00 1.49 -10.98
C LEU A 39 6.20 1.19 -12.47
N SER A 40 5.69 0.04 -12.97
CA SER A 40 5.72 -0.30 -14.40
C SER A 40 4.90 0.68 -15.25
N GLU A 41 3.68 1.01 -14.82
CA GLU A 41 2.80 1.96 -15.51
C GLU A 41 3.40 3.36 -15.57
N LEU A 42 4.04 3.80 -14.49
CA LEU A 42 4.65 5.13 -14.38
C LEU A 42 5.93 5.28 -15.22
N THR A 43 6.71 4.20 -15.32
CA THR A 43 8.02 4.24 -16.00
C THR A 43 7.96 3.73 -17.44
N GLY A 44 6.87 3.06 -17.83
CA GLY A 44 6.78 2.34 -19.11
C GLY A 44 7.70 1.11 -19.19
N ARG A 45 8.33 0.72 -18.08
CA ARG A 45 9.29 -0.41 -17.99
C ARG A 45 8.75 -1.50 -17.07
N LYS A 46 9.20 -2.72 -17.30
CA LYS A 46 8.84 -3.86 -16.46
C LYS A 46 9.44 -3.71 -15.07
N ALA A 47 8.61 -3.57 -14.06
CA ALA A 47 8.98 -3.70 -12.65
C ALA A 47 8.41 -5.01 -12.07
N SER A 48 9.03 -5.54 -11.04
CA SER A 48 8.62 -6.77 -10.36
C SER A 48 8.57 -6.59 -8.85
N THR A 49 8.00 -7.54 -8.13
CA THR A 49 8.21 -7.58 -6.68
C THR A 49 9.65 -7.98 -6.36
N ILE A 50 10.17 -7.56 -5.19
CA ILE A 50 11.49 -8.00 -4.72
C ILE A 50 11.55 -9.53 -4.69
N HIS A 51 10.49 -10.20 -4.21
CA HIS A 51 10.40 -11.66 -4.18
C HIS A 51 10.56 -12.27 -5.58
N ARG A 52 9.94 -11.68 -6.60
CA ARG A 52 10.03 -12.16 -7.98
C ARG A 52 11.38 -11.83 -8.61
N LEU A 53 12.00 -10.71 -8.23
CA LEU A 53 13.35 -10.35 -8.66
C LEU A 53 14.38 -11.35 -8.11
N LEU A 54 14.18 -11.80 -6.86
CA LEU A 54 15.06 -12.80 -6.21
C LEU A 54 14.70 -14.25 -6.57
N GLU A 55 13.58 -14.49 -7.27
CA GLU A 55 13.05 -15.80 -7.62
C GLU A 55 12.90 -16.73 -6.41
N VAL A 56 11.65 -16.89 -5.94
CA VAL A 56 11.36 -17.71 -4.75
C VAL A 56 11.49 -19.19 -5.10
N ASP A 57 12.25 -19.93 -4.30
CA ASP A 57 12.36 -21.38 -4.35
C ASP A 57 11.57 -22.01 -3.21
N TYR A 58 10.64 -22.89 -3.55
CA TYR A 58 9.80 -23.63 -2.61
C TYR A 58 10.30 -25.08 -2.39
N THR A 59 11.43 -25.47 -2.98
CA THR A 59 11.97 -26.81 -2.81
C THR A 59 12.51 -26.98 -1.39
N GLY A 60 12.01 -28.01 -0.67
CA GLY A 60 12.49 -28.35 0.67
C GLY A 60 11.68 -27.80 1.85
N GLY A 61 10.49 -27.21 1.62
CA GLY A 61 9.57 -26.79 2.69
C GLY A 61 9.98 -25.50 3.43
N VAL A 62 11.10 -24.89 3.07
CA VAL A 62 11.57 -23.59 3.56
C VAL A 62 11.63 -22.63 2.38
N VAL A 63 10.99 -21.47 2.51
CA VAL A 63 11.05 -20.42 1.50
C VAL A 63 12.49 -19.89 1.43
N SER A 64 13.14 -20.07 0.29
CA SER A 64 14.48 -19.55 -0.04
C SER A 64 14.45 -18.75 -1.33
N PHE A 65 15.56 -18.10 -1.68
CA PHE A 65 15.70 -17.33 -2.91
C PHE A 65 16.78 -17.96 -3.81
N ILE A 66 16.44 -18.07 -5.11
CA ILE A 66 17.40 -18.56 -6.13
C ILE A 66 18.55 -17.56 -6.28
N HIS A 67 18.23 -16.25 -6.33
CA HIS A 67 19.24 -15.21 -6.26
C HIS A 67 19.63 -14.93 -4.82
N ASN A 68 20.91 -15.13 -4.51
CA ASN A 68 21.53 -15.01 -3.19
C ASN A 68 23.03 -14.73 -3.34
N ASP A 69 23.81 -14.84 -2.27
CA ASP A 69 25.28 -14.63 -2.23
C ASP A 69 26.08 -15.54 -3.17
N LYS A 70 25.52 -16.70 -3.58
CA LYS A 70 26.13 -17.66 -4.51
C LYS A 70 25.66 -17.47 -5.96
N ASN A 71 24.51 -16.87 -6.16
CA ASN A 71 23.91 -16.61 -7.47
C ASN A 71 23.41 -15.17 -7.56
N LEU A 72 24.31 -14.26 -7.89
CA LEU A 72 24.05 -12.82 -7.86
C LEU A 72 23.11 -12.36 -9.01
N LEU A 73 22.35 -11.31 -8.73
CA LEU A 73 21.53 -10.60 -9.72
C LEU A 73 22.40 -10.07 -10.87
N LYS A 74 21.89 -10.16 -12.10
CA LYS A 74 22.59 -9.68 -13.31
C LYS A 74 22.22 -8.23 -13.65
N CYS A 75 22.14 -7.37 -12.66
CA CYS A 75 21.87 -5.95 -12.83
C CYS A 75 22.97 -5.10 -12.20
N ASP A 76 23.13 -3.89 -12.71
CA ASP A 76 24.13 -2.92 -12.26
C ASP A 76 23.50 -1.88 -11.33
N VAL A 77 22.16 -1.68 -11.48
CA VAL A 77 21.36 -0.79 -10.64
C VAL A 77 20.07 -1.48 -10.24
N VAL A 78 19.68 -1.35 -8.99
CA VAL A 78 18.36 -1.70 -8.48
C VAL A 78 17.66 -0.41 -8.02
N ILE A 79 16.51 -0.09 -8.59
CA ILE A 79 15.62 0.96 -8.07
C ILE A 79 14.51 0.29 -7.29
N LEU A 80 14.47 0.56 -5.99
CA LEU A 80 13.53 -0.02 -5.03
C LEU A 80 12.54 1.06 -4.57
N ASP A 81 11.30 0.98 -5.03
CA ASP A 81 10.22 1.87 -4.61
C ASP A 81 9.45 1.31 -3.40
N GLU A 82 8.70 2.17 -2.73
CA GLU A 82 7.93 1.88 -1.49
C GLU A 82 8.82 1.25 -0.39
N MET A 83 10.02 1.78 -0.20
CA MET A 83 11.03 1.26 0.75
C MET A 83 10.52 1.20 2.19
N SER A 84 9.55 2.03 2.59
CA SER A 84 8.93 1.99 3.91
C SER A 84 8.28 0.63 4.26
N MET A 85 7.86 -0.13 3.25
CA MET A 85 7.21 -1.44 3.41
C MET A 85 8.20 -2.61 3.45
N VAL A 86 9.49 -2.37 3.22
CA VAL A 86 10.52 -3.42 3.16
C VAL A 86 11.02 -3.73 4.56
N ASP A 87 10.94 -5.00 4.96
CA ASP A 87 11.46 -5.48 6.24
C ASP A 87 12.95 -5.88 6.17
N VAL A 88 13.53 -6.16 7.35
CA VAL A 88 14.96 -6.51 7.47
C VAL A 88 15.32 -7.76 6.67
N LYS A 89 14.47 -8.79 6.71
CA LYS A 89 14.78 -10.07 6.06
C LYS A 89 14.80 -9.93 4.53
N LEU A 90 13.79 -9.23 4.00
CA LEU A 90 13.67 -9.02 2.56
C LEU A 90 14.79 -8.10 2.04
N PHE A 91 15.14 -7.07 2.81
CA PHE A 91 16.25 -6.17 2.45
C PHE A 91 17.59 -6.88 2.52
N GLN A 92 17.82 -7.70 3.56
CA GLN A 92 19.02 -8.53 3.68
C GLN A 92 19.18 -9.47 2.48
N ALA A 93 18.09 -10.15 2.08
CA ALA A 93 18.10 -11.05 0.93
C ALA A 93 18.44 -10.31 -0.37
N LEU A 94 17.87 -9.10 -0.58
CA LEU A 94 18.20 -8.28 -1.73
C LEU A 94 19.68 -7.86 -1.75
N LEU A 95 20.20 -7.42 -0.59
CA LEU A 95 21.62 -7.04 -0.48
C LEU A 95 22.56 -8.22 -0.72
N ALA A 96 22.24 -9.41 -0.21
CA ALA A 96 23.02 -10.62 -0.42
C ALA A 96 23.07 -11.05 -1.89
N ALA A 97 21.99 -10.82 -2.63
CA ALA A 97 21.90 -11.11 -4.06
C ALA A 97 22.51 -10.01 -4.96
N ALA A 98 22.74 -8.81 -4.44
CA ALA A 98 23.31 -7.71 -5.20
C ALA A 98 24.81 -7.89 -5.42
N ARG A 99 25.31 -7.54 -6.62
CA ARG A 99 26.75 -7.51 -6.89
C ARG A 99 27.43 -6.40 -6.07
N TYR A 100 28.71 -6.55 -5.79
CA TYR A 100 29.46 -5.57 -5.00
C TYR A 100 29.36 -4.13 -5.55
N HIS A 101 29.39 -3.97 -6.87
CA HIS A 101 29.29 -2.65 -7.53
C HIS A 101 27.84 -2.27 -7.91
N CYS A 102 26.83 -3.05 -7.50
CA CYS A 102 25.45 -2.73 -7.80
C CYS A 102 25.01 -1.50 -7.02
N ARG A 103 24.55 -0.49 -7.71
CA ARG A 103 23.94 0.70 -7.09
C ARG A 103 22.50 0.40 -6.66
N ILE A 104 22.15 0.72 -5.42
CA ILE A 104 20.79 0.56 -4.90
C ILE A 104 20.21 1.94 -4.64
N ILE A 105 19.19 2.30 -5.41
CA ILE A 105 18.45 3.55 -5.30
C ILE A 105 17.13 3.25 -4.56
N MET A 106 17.02 3.74 -3.34
CA MET A 106 15.87 3.52 -2.47
C MET A 106 14.94 4.71 -2.54
N VAL A 107 13.68 4.47 -2.90
CA VAL A 107 12.62 5.50 -2.95
C VAL A 107 11.53 5.11 -1.95
N GLY A 108 11.07 6.05 -1.14
CA GLY A 108 10.07 5.74 -0.13
C GLY A 108 9.70 6.95 0.70
N ASP A 109 8.74 6.74 1.58
CA ASP A 109 8.22 7.76 2.50
C ASP A 109 8.29 7.22 3.93
N ALA A 110 9.17 7.82 4.74
CA ALA A 110 9.43 7.39 6.12
C ALA A 110 8.28 7.75 7.07
N ASP A 111 7.38 8.63 6.67
CA ASP A 111 6.22 9.04 7.46
C ASP A 111 5.00 8.14 7.25
N GLN A 112 5.02 7.29 6.20
CA GLN A 112 4.04 6.23 6.01
C GLN A 112 4.21 5.09 7.02
N LEU A 113 3.27 4.14 7.00
CA LEU A 113 3.34 2.93 7.81
C LEU A 113 4.61 2.14 7.48
N PRO A 114 5.36 1.70 8.51
CA PRO A 114 6.50 0.82 8.30
C PRO A 114 6.06 -0.58 7.85
N SER A 115 7.03 -1.41 7.48
CA SER A 115 6.79 -2.82 7.10
C SER A 115 6.00 -3.57 8.18
N VAL A 116 5.22 -4.57 7.79
CA VAL A 116 4.56 -5.49 8.76
C VAL A 116 5.62 -6.37 9.43
N GLY A 117 6.64 -6.79 8.70
CA GLY A 117 7.78 -7.54 9.19
C GLY A 117 8.71 -6.71 10.10
N PRO A 118 9.77 -7.33 10.64
CA PRO A 118 10.66 -6.70 11.62
C PRO A 118 11.49 -5.56 11.02
N GLY A 119 11.77 -4.56 11.84
CA GLY A 119 12.64 -3.42 11.51
C GLY A 119 11.93 -2.22 10.91
N ASN A 120 12.69 -1.14 10.74
CA ASN A 120 12.30 0.10 10.07
C ASN A 120 13.50 0.61 9.26
N ILE A 121 13.81 -0.13 8.18
CA ILE A 121 15.05 0.06 7.40
C ILE A 121 15.18 1.50 6.92
N LEU A 122 14.16 2.03 6.23
CA LEU A 122 14.22 3.39 5.70
C LEU A 122 14.43 4.42 6.80
N GLY A 123 13.65 4.34 7.88
CA GLY A 123 13.77 5.27 9.01
C GLY A 123 15.13 5.19 9.70
N GLU A 124 15.71 3.99 9.85
CA GLU A 124 17.03 3.81 10.47
C GLU A 124 18.17 4.31 9.58
N ILE A 125 18.13 4.07 8.27
CA ILE A 125 19.10 4.59 7.30
C ILE A 125 19.08 6.13 7.32
N LEU A 126 17.89 6.74 7.26
CA LEU A 126 17.75 8.20 7.30
C LEU A 126 18.29 8.81 8.62
N LYS A 127 18.04 8.15 9.76
CA LYS A 127 18.53 8.57 11.07
C LYS A 127 20.04 8.34 11.25
N ALA A 128 20.61 7.37 10.57
CA ALA A 128 22.05 7.15 10.57
C ALA A 128 22.80 8.30 9.88
N GLY A 129 22.24 8.84 8.79
CA GLY A 129 22.80 9.98 8.06
C GLY A 129 24.08 9.65 7.27
N VAL A 130 24.40 8.37 7.08
CA VAL A 130 25.62 7.92 6.40
C VAL A 130 25.42 7.55 4.93
N VAL A 131 24.16 7.43 4.51
CA VAL A 131 23.80 7.15 3.11
C VAL A 131 23.38 8.47 2.45
N PRO A 132 23.89 8.79 1.24
CA PRO A 132 23.47 9.99 0.50
C PRO A 132 21.94 10.01 0.35
N THR A 133 21.33 11.12 0.74
CA THR A 133 19.87 11.24 0.83
C THR A 133 19.40 12.57 0.23
N VAL A 134 18.38 12.49 -0.61
CA VAL A 134 17.64 13.65 -1.12
C VAL A 134 16.22 13.61 -0.58
N ARG A 135 15.79 14.68 0.08
CA ARG A 135 14.41 14.83 0.55
C ARG A 135 13.65 15.74 -0.40
N LEU A 136 12.50 15.27 -0.88
CA LEU A 136 11.58 16.04 -1.71
C LEU A 136 10.63 16.83 -0.79
N THR A 137 11.00 18.05 -0.43
CA THR A 137 10.25 18.90 0.51
C THR A 137 9.27 19.86 -0.18
N ASP A 138 9.57 20.26 -1.44
CA ASP A 138 8.78 21.29 -2.11
C ASP A 138 7.43 20.76 -2.59
N ILE A 139 6.35 21.44 -2.31
CA ILE A 139 5.02 21.16 -2.82
C ILE A 139 4.83 21.93 -4.12
N PHE A 140 4.49 21.24 -5.22
CA PHE A 140 4.15 21.93 -6.47
C PHE A 140 2.99 22.91 -6.25
N ARG A 141 3.03 24.07 -6.92
CA ARG A 141 2.01 25.13 -6.79
C ARG A 141 0.58 24.61 -6.94
N GLN A 142 0.34 23.64 -7.85
CA GLN A 142 -0.99 23.03 -8.00
C GLN A 142 -1.40 22.18 -6.80
N ALA A 143 -0.46 21.43 -6.22
CA ALA A 143 -0.71 20.60 -5.04
C ALA A 143 -0.84 21.42 -3.76
N GLN A 144 -0.29 22.64 -3.72
CA GLN A 144 -0.46 23.59 -2.60
C GLN A 144 -1.93 24.01 -2.38
N ARG A 145 -2.78 23.92 -3.39
CA ARG A 145 -4.22 24.21 -3.28
C ARG A 145 -5.04 23.05 -2.71
N SER A 146 -4.49 21.84 -2.69
CA SER A 146 -5.16 20.66 -2.14
C SER A 146 -5.06 20.65 -0.62
N LEU A 147 -6.19 20.65 0.06
CA LEU A 147 -6.23 20.55 1.51
C LEU A 147 -5.84 19.14 1.99
N ILE A 148 -6.01 18.10 1.17
CA ILE A 148 -5.47 16.77 1.44
C ILE A 148 -3.96 16.84 1.61
N VAL A 149 -3.26 17.51 0.69
CA VAL A 149 -1.80 17.64 0.73
C VAL A 149 -1.35 18.49 1.92
N GLN A 150 -1.98 19.65 2.14
CA GLN A 150 -1.68 20.52 3.28
C GLN A 150 -1.89 19.78 4.61
N ASN A 151 -3.00 19.05 4.76
CA ASN A 151 -3.30 18.28 5.96
C ASN A 151 -2.35 17.10 6.16
N ALA A 152 -1.91 16.44 5.09
CA ALA A 152 -0.88 15.41 5.17
C ALA A 152 0.42 15.98 5.78
N HIS A 153 0.88 17.15 5.33
CA HIS A 153 2.05 17.83 5.90
C HIS A 153 1.83 18.24 7.36
N ARG A 154 0.68 18.86 7.67
CA ARG A 154 0.34 19.22 9.05
C ARG A 154 0.39 18.02 9.99
N ILE A 155 -0.17 16.87 9.57
CA ILE A 155 -0.14 15.64 10.35
C ILE A 155 1.31 15.19 10.60
N VAL A 156 2.18 15.20 9.60
CA VAL A 156 3.62 14.86 9.77
C VAL A 156 4.30 15.78 10.76
N GLU A 157 3.99 17.08 10.73
CA GLU A 157 4.51 18.09 11.65
C GLU A 157 3.89 18.04 13.05
N GLY A 158 2.92 17.16 13.29
CA GLY A 158 2.23 17.04 14.57
C GLY A 158 1.17 18.11 14.80
N GLN A 159 0.67 18.69 13.72
CA GLN A 159 -0.41 19.67 13.75
C GLN A 159 -1.73 19.04 13.35
N MET A 160 -2.81 19.49 13.99
CA MET A 160 -4.16 19.02 13.65
C MET A 160 -4.54 19.37 12.21
N PRO A 161 -5.18 18.46 11.47
CA PRO A 161 -5.70 18.76 10.15
C PRO A 161 -6.74 19.89 10.19
N GLN A 162 -6.77 20.69 9.13
CA GLN A 162 -7.73 21.77 8.97
C GLN A 162 -9.02 21.24 8.33
N LYS A 163 -10.15 21.73 8.82
CA LYS A 163 -11.46 21.46 8.24
C LYS A 163 -11.63 22.25 6.94
N GLY A 164 -11.99 21.55 5.87
CA GLY A 164 -12.29 22.17 4.58
C GLY A 164 -13.69 22.80 4.52
N GLY A 165 -13.85 23.74 3.60
CA GLY A 165 -15.14 24.30 3.19
C GLY A 165 -15.76 23.52 2.01
N PRO A 166 -16.89 23.98 1.47
CA PRO A 166 -17.65 23.22 0.45
C PRO A 166 -16.93 22.96 -0.88
N LYS A 167 -15.87 23.71 -1.17
CA LYS A 167 -15.09 23.60 -2.43
C LYS A 167 -13.76 22.86 -2.24
N ASP A 168 -13.44 22.48 -1.01
CA ASP A 168 -12.19 21.80 -0.69
C ASP A 168 -12.31 20.28 -0.92
N ASP A 169 -11.15 19.64 -0.92
CA ASP A 169 -10.98 18.19 -1.16
C ASP A 169 -10.83 17.39 0.14
N PHE A 170 -10.94 18.05 1.32
CA PHE A 170 -10.79 17.41 2.63
C PHE A 170 -11.86 17.85 3.61
N PHE A 171 -12.51 16.89 4.26
CA PHE A 171 -13.58 17.14 5.22
C PHE A 171 -13.32 16.44 6.55
N LEU A 172 -13.62 17.15 7.63
CA LEU A 172 -13.68 16.62 9.00
C LEU A 172 -15.14 16.55 9.44
N ILE A 173 -15.63 15.37 9.81
CA ILE A 173 -17.00 15.17 10.29
C ILE A 173 -16.93 14.49 11.65
N GLU A 174 -17.34 15.20 12.70
CA GLU A 174 -17.36 14.65 14.06
C GLU A 174 -18.42 13.57 14.18
N SER A 175 -18.02 12.38 14.63
CA SER A 175 -18.90 11.24 14.85
C SER A 175 -18.22 10.16 15.70
N ASN A 176 -18.99 9.30 16.35
CA ASN A 176 -18.47 8.21 17.17
C ASN A 176 -19.32 6.93 17.05
N GLY A 177 -18.78 5.80 17.41
CA GLY A 177 -19.45 4.51 17.53
C GLY A 177 -20.38 4.18 16.36
N LEU A 178 -21.61 3.79 16.68
CA LEU A 178 -22.65 3.43 15.70
C LEU A 178 -23.08 4.60 14.82
N ALA A 179 -23.00 5.84 15.31
CA ALA A 179 -23.31 7.03 14.51
C ALA A 179 -22.26 7.20 13.40
N CYS A 180 -20.99 6.97 13.69
CA CYS A 180 -19.93 6.97 12.70
C CYS A 180 -20.14 5.86 11.64
N GLN A 181 -20.51 4.66 12.04
CA GLN A 181 -20.84 3.57 11.13
C GLN A 181 -21.97 3.95 10.15
N LYS A 182 -23.06 4.50 10.65
CA LYS A 182 -24.19 4.96 9.81
C LYS A 182 -23.76 6.08 8.88
N LEU A 183 -22.97 7.04 9.37
CA LEU A 183 -22.42 8.12 8.57
C LEU A 183 -21.55 7.61 7.43
N VAL A 184 -20.66 6.66 7.69
CA VAL A 184 -19.82 6.04 6.64
C VAL A 184 -20.68 5.38 5.57
N CYS A 185 -21.68 4.60 5.97
CA CYS A 185 -22.60 3.97 5.02
C CYS A 185 -23.34 5.00 4.15
N ASP A 186 -23.85 6.07 4.76
CA ASP A 186 -24.55 7.15 4.06
C ASP A 186 -23.64 7.95 3.12
N LEU A 187 -22.40 8.22 3.56
CA LEU A 187 -21.39 8.86 2.70
C LEU A 187 -21.10 8.02 1.45
N VAL A 188 -20.90 6.71 1.60
CA VAL A 188 -20.59 5.81 0.48
C VAL A 188 -21.78 5.66 -0.45
N SER A 189 -22.97 5.39 0.09
CA SER A 189 -24.14 5.01 -0.72
C SER A 189 -24.89 6.19 -1.33
N THR A 190 -24.83 7.36 -0.69
CA THR A 190 -25.76 8.46 -1.02
C THR A 190 -25.03 9.79 -1.21
N ARG A 191 -24.32 10.29 -0.18
CA ARG A 191 -23.83 11.67 -0.19
C ARG A 191 -22.75 11.92 -1.22
N LEU A 192 -21.69 11.11 -1.24
CA LEU A 192 -20.59 11.33 -2.17
C LEU A 192 -20.97 11.02 -3.62
N PRO A 193 -21.73 9.95 -3.94
CA PRO A 193 -22.30 9.76 -5.26
C PRO A 193 -23.13 10.95 -5.74
N LYS A 194 -24.01 11.46 -4.89
CA LYS A 194 -24.91 12.57 -5.23
C LYS A 194 -24.20 13.91 -5.41
N ALA A 195 -23.22 14.20 -4.56
CA ALA A 195 -22.51 15.48 -4.55
C ALA A 195 -21.40 15.58 -5.59
N TYR A 196 -20.72 14.48 -5.86
CA TYR A 196 -19.48 14.45 -6.66
C TYR A 196 -19.54 13.50 -7.87
N GLY A 197 -20.61 12.71 -8.03
CA GLY A 197 -20.75 11.74 -9.11
C GLY A 197 -19.82 10.52 -8.98
N PHE A 198 -19.29 10.24 -7.79
CA PHE A 198 -18.46 9.06 -7.57
C PHE A 198 -19.26 7.77 -7.62
N ASP A 199 -18.72 6.76 -8.30
CA ASP A 199 -19.24 5.40 -8.22
C ASP A 199 -18.94 4.84 -6.82
N PRO A 200 -19.96 4.39 -6.05
CA PRO A 200 -19.77 3.93 -4.67
C PRO A 200 -18.89 2.70 -4.55
N VAL A 201 -18.78 1.88 -5.59
CA VAL A 201 -18.00 0.66 -5.60
C VAL A 201 -16.59 0.89 -6.16
N ARG A 202 -16.47 1.66 -7.25
CA ARG A 202 -15.21 1.84 -7.97
C ARG A 202 -14.38 3.00 -7.44
N ASP A 203 -15.02 4.12 -7.11
CA ASP A 203 -14.31 5.37 -6.80
C ASP A 203 -14.12 5.59 -5.31
N ILE A 204 -15.00 5.04 -4.47
CA ILE A 204 -14.96 5.25 -3.02
C ILE A 204 -14.31 4.05 -2.33
N GLN A 205 -13.38 4.35 -1.42
CA GLN A 205 -12.75 3.35 -0.58
C GLN A 205 -12.82 3.76 0.89
N VAL A 206 -13.39 2.88 1.72
CA VAL A 206 -13.32 3.05 3.17
C VAL A 206 -12.03 2.43 3.69
N LEU A 207 -11.24 3.21 4.44
CA LEU A 207 -9.96 2.79 5.01
C LEU A 207 -10.06 2.74 6.53
N CYS A 208 -10.16 1.56 7.10
CA CYS A 208 -10.34 1.35 8.53
C CYS A 208 -9.01 1.22 9.27
N PRO A 209 -8.81 1.87 10.42
CA PRO A 209 -7.69 1.58 11.31
C PRO A 209 -7.66 0.14 11.82
N THR A 210 -8.83 -0.48 12.01
CA THR A 210 -9.00 -1.81 12.60
C THR A 210 -9.88 -2.73 11.76
N LYS A 211 -9.76 -4.05 11.98
CA LYS A 211 -10.67 -5.04 11.39
C LYS A 211 -11.98 -5.19 12.17
N VAL A 212 -11.92 -5.03 13.49
CA VAL A 212 -13.04 -5.32 14.41
C VAL A 212 -13.68 -4.04 14.94
N GLY A 213 -14.91 -4.16 15.46
CA GLY A 213 -15.68 -3.05 16.00
C GLY A 213 -16.65 -2.44 14.98
N PRO A 214 -17.50 -1.47 15.43
CA PRO A 214 -18.55 -0.87 14.59
C PRO A 214 -18.01 -0.20 13.31
N THR A 215 -16.85 0.42 13.39
CA THR A 215 -16.13 1.07 12.27
C THR A 215 -14.99 0.22 11.72
N GLY A 216 -14.90 -1.05 12.13
CA GLY A 216 -13.94 -2.01 11.60
C GLY A 216 -14.29 -2.50 10.20
N SER A 217 -13.29 -2.93 9.44
CA SER A 217 -13.47 -3.33 8.05
C SER A 217 -14.42 -4.51 7.87
N VAL A 218 -14.50 -5.45 8.82
CA VAL A 218 -15.39 -6.61 8.74
C VAL A 218 -16.85 -6.18 8.79
N GLU A 219 -17.24 -5.39 9.80
CA GLU A 219 -18.62 -4.94 9.96
C GLU A 219 -19.03 -3.94 8.88
N LEU A 220 -18.14 -3.02 8.49
CA LEU A 220 -18.42 -2.09 7.40
C LEU A 220 -18.57 -2.80 6.06
N ASN A 221 -17.80 -3.84 5.76
CA ASN A 221 -17.99 -4.65 4.56
C ASN A 221 -19.38 -5.30 4.53
N ARG A 222 -19.80 -5.90 5.65
CA ARG A 222 -21.12 -6.51 5.77
C ARG A 222 -22.23 -5.50 5.50
N ARG A 223 -22.18 -4.33 6.15
CA ARG A 223 -23.16 -3.26 5.98
C ARG A 223 -23.20 -2.68 4.58
N LEU A 224 -22.03 -2.38 4.03
CA LEU A 224 -21.91 -1.81 2.69
C LEU A 224 -22.33 -2.81 1.62
N GLN A 225 -22.02 -4.10 1.77
CA GLN A 225 -22.49 -5.14 0.87
C GLN A 225 -24.04 -5.19 0.85
N ASP A 226 -24.68 -5.17 2.02
CA ASP A 226 -26.15 -5.21 2.09
C ASP A 226 -26.81 -3.95 1.51
N ILE A 227 -26.16 -2.80 1.59
CA ILE A 227 -26.68 -1.53 1.04
C ILE A 227 -26.42 -1.44 -0.47
N LEU A 228 -25.19 -1.72 -0.92
CA LEU A 228 -24.76 -1.48 -2.30
C LEU A 228 -25.04 -2.68 -3.21
N ASN A 229 -25.03 -3.88 -2.65
CA ASN A 229 -25.17 -5.12 -3.38
C ASN A 229 -26.08 -6.13 -2.64
N PRO A 230 -27.36 -5.77 -2.36
CA PRO A 230 -28.28 -6.64 -1.62
C PRO A 230 -28.53 -7.97 -2.35
N PRO A 231 -28.92 -9.02 -1.61
CA PRO A 231 -29.32 -10.27 -2.22
C PRO A 231 -30.58 -10.05 -3.10
N ALA A 232 -30.63 -10.73 -4.23
CA ALA A 232 -31.78 -10.68 -5.14
C ALA A 232 -32.04 -12.06 -5.74
N LYS A 233 -33.29 -12.32 -6.14
CA LYS A 233 -33.68 -13.59 -6.79
C LYS A 233 -32.88 -13.78 -8.10
N GLY A 234 -32.25 -14.94 -8.25
CA GLY A 234 -31.40 -15.24 -9.41
C GLY A 234 -30.00 -14.66 -9.37
N LYS A 235 -29.62 -13.91 -8.32
CA LYS A 235 -28.27 -13.41 -8.14
C LYS A 235 -27.40 -14.48 -7.46
N GLY A 236 -26.38 -14.94 -8.17
CA GLY A 236 -25.46 -15.95 -7.65
C GLY A 236 -24.72 -15.44 -6.40
N GLN A 237 -24.66 -16.25 -5.36
CA GLN A 237 -23.83 -16.02 -4.18
C GLN A 237 -23.27 -17.32 -3.60
N ILE A 238 -22.10 -17.25 -2.99
CA ILE A 238 -21.47 -18.31 -2.19
C ILE A 238 -21.41 -17.82 -0.73
N GLY A 239 -21.82 -18.69 0.18
CA GLY A 239 -21.97 -18.39 1.60
C GLY A 239 -23.41 -18.04 1.98
N THR A 240 -23.73 -18.25 3.25
CA THR A 240 -25.03 -17.95 3.89
C THR A 240 -24.86 -16.82 4.90
N ALA A 241 -25.96 -16.41 5.54
CA ALA A 241 -25.92 -15.37 6.59
C ALA A 241 -25.04 -15.77 7.79
N GLU A 242 -24.89 -17.07 8.06
CA GLU A 242 -24.06 -17.62 9.12
C GLU A 242 -22.59 -17.77 8.70
N SER A 243 -22.29 -17.62 7.42
CA SER A 243 -20.92 -17.72 6.92
C SER A 243 -20.09 -16.53 7.35
N ALA A 244 -18.79 -16.75 7.61
CA ALA A 244 -17.86 -15.68 7.96
C ALA A 244 -17.73 -14.62 6.85
N LYS A 245 -18.00 -15.00 5.60
CA LYS A 245 -18.09 -14.10 4.45
C LYS A 245 -19.10 -14.60 3.43
N ILE A 246 -19.68 -13.66 2.71
CA ILE A 246 -20.56 -13.92 1.55
C ILE A 246 -19.89 -13.25 0.34
N LEU A 247 -19.88 -13.98 -0.79
CA LEU A 247 -19.42 -13.49 -2.08
C LEU A 247 -20.58 -13.50 -3.06
N ARG A 248 -21.02 -12.34 -3.54
CA ARG A 248 -22.16 -12.16 -4.46
C ARG A 248 -21.68 -11.63 -5.81
N LEU A 249 -22.39 -11.98 -6.84
CA LEU A 249 -22.23 -11.32 -8.14
C LEU A 249 -22.32 -9.79 -7.99
N GLY A 250 -21.29 -9.08 -8.48
CA GLY A 250 -21.17 -7.63 -8.37
C GLY A 250 -20.42 -7.11 -7.13
N ASP A 251 -19.99 -7.99 -6.22
CA ASP A 251 -19.20 -7.56 -5.07
C ASP A 251 -17.83 -7.04 -5.45
N LYS A 252 -17.41 -6.01 -4.72
CA LYS A 252 -16.01 -5.57 -4.68
C LYS A 252 -15.22 -6.48 -3.75
N VAL A 253 -14.16 -7.07 -4.26
CA VAL A 253 -13.30 -8.00 -3.53
C VAL A 253 -11.83 -7.64 -3.64
N MET A 254 -11.03 -8.16 -2.71
CA MET A 254 -9.58 -8.02 -2.68
C MET A 254 -8.94 -9.40 -2.57
N GLN A 255 -7.91 -9.64 -3.37
CA GLN A 255 -6.96 -10.74 -3.18
C GLN A 255 -6.19 -10.53 -1.89
N VAL A 256 -6.15 -11.50 -0.98
CA VAL A 256 -5.52 -11.33 0.34
C VAL A 256 -4.27 -12.17 0.56
N LYS A 257 -3.87 -12.93 -0.46
CA LYS A 257 -2.63 -13.69 -0.52
C LYS A 257 -1.99 -13.48 -1.90
N ASN A 258 -0.69 -13.73 -2.02
CA ASN A 258 -0.11 -13.90 -3.34
C ASN A 258 -0.41 -15.33 -3.82
N ASP A 259 -1.00 -15.44 -5.00
CA ASP A 259 -1.14 -16.70 -5.75
C ASP A 259 -0.41 -16.51 -7.08
N TYR A 260 0.74 -17.17 -7.23
CA TYR A 260 1.60 -17.03 -8.41
C TYR A 260 1.17 -17.98 -9.53
N ASP A 261 0.32 -18.95 -9.25
CA ASP A 261 -0.07 -20.04 -10.15
C ASP A 261 -1.46 -19.83 -10.73
N ILE A 262 -2.32 -19.02 -10.09
CA ILE A 262 -3.65 -18.74 -10.61
C ILE A 262 -3.58 -18.11 -12.00
N THR A 263 -4.29 -18.70 -12.94
CA THR A 263 -4.34 -18.22 -14.32
C THR A 263 -5.34 -17.09 -14.49
N PHE A 264 -5.05 -16.16 -15.40
CA PHE A 264 -5.99 -15.14 -15.83
C PHE A 264 -6.11 -15.09 -17.34
N GLU A 265 -7.29 -14.71 -17.79
CA GLU A 265 -7.59 -14.37 -19.18
C GLU A 265 -7.52 -12.86 -19.37
N ARG A 266 -7.18 -12.44 -20.57
CA ARG A 266 -7.13 -11.05 -20.98
C ARG A 266 -7.76 -10.90 -22.36
N ALA A 267 -8.66 -9.94 -22.52
CA ALA A 267 -9.28 -9.71 -23.81
C ALA A 267 -8.23 -9.30 -24.85
N GLY A 268 -8.11 -10.09 -25.94
CA GLY A 268 -7.19 -9.80 -27.04
C GLY A 268 -5.69 -9.98 -26.77
N ALA A 269 -5.33 -10.66 -25.67
CA ALA A 269 -3.95 -10.97 -25.33
C ALA A 269 -3.80 -12.40 -24.79
N GLU A 270 -2.58 -12.90 -24.71
CA GLU A 270 -2.29 -14.22 -24.12
C GLU A 270 -2.70 -14.29 -22.63
N ALA A 271 -3.14 -15.46 -22.21
CA ALA A 271 -3.36 -15.78 -20.81
C ALA A 271 -2.05 -15.66 -20.02
N GLY A 272 -2.16 -15.33 -18.76
CA GLY A 272 -1.01 -15.22 -17.87
C GLY A 272 -1.30 -15.83 -16.51
N VAL A 273 -0.34 -15.73 -15.60
CA VAL A 273 -0.42 -16.25 -14.23
C VAL A 273 -0.12 -15.18 -13.20
N GLY A 274 -0.72 -15.34 -12.02
CA GLY A 274 -0.43 -14.60 -10.81
C GLY A 274 -1.44 -13.51 -10.44
N ALA A 275 -1.98 -13.62 -9.22
CA ALA A 275 -2.75 -12.62 -8.50
C ALA A 275 -2.00 -12.20 -7.23
N TYR A 276 -2.06 -10.93 -6.87
CA TYR A 276 -1.24 -10.39 -5.80
C TYR A 276 -2.07 -9.86 -4.64
N ASN A 277 -1.53 -10.01 -3.45
CA ASN A 277 -2.13 -9.45 -2.24
C ASN A 277 -2.36 -7.94 -2.41
N GLY A 278 -3.60 -7.52 -2.22
CA GLY A 278 -4.04 -6.14 -2.40
C GLY A 278 -4.74 -5.86 -3.74
N ASP A 279 -4.68 -6.77 -4.72
CA ASP A 279 -5.41 -6.58 -5.98
C ASP A 279 -6.91 -6.51 -5.74
N LEU A 280 -7.56 -5.49 -6.30
CA LEU A 280 -8.99 -5.25 -6.17
C LEU A 280 -9.71 -5.65 -7.45
N GLY A 281 -10.88 -6.25 -7.30
CA GLY A 281 -11.71 -6.63 -8.43
C GLY A 281 -13.20 -6.63 -8.11
N ILE A 282 -13.98 -6.92 -9.14
CA ILE A 282 -15.44 -7.07 -9.07
C ILE A 282 -15.78 -8.49 -9.50
N ILE A 283 -16.63 -9.15 -8.72
CA ILE A 283 -17.16 -10.47 -9.08
C ILE A 283 -18.10 -10.33 -10.29
N THR A 284 -17.74 -10.94 -11.40
CA THR A 284 -18.48 -10.87 -12.68
C THR A 284 -19.28 -12.13 -12.99
N ALA A 285 -18.97 -13.26 -12.33
CA ALA A 285 -19.77 -14.47 -12.39
C ALA A 285 -19.66 -15.27 -11.08
N VAL A 286 -20.70 -15.98 -10.74
CA VAL A 286 -20.76 -16.91 -9.60
C VAL A 286 -21.40 -18.19 -10.08
N ASP A 287 -20.68 -19.31 -10.00
CA ASP A 287 -21.19 -20.65 -10.19
C ASP A 287 -21.39 -21.27 -8.80
N VAL A 288 -22.65 -21.45 -8.43
CA VAL A 288 -23.02 -21.97 -7.10
C VAL A 288 -22.76 -23.47 -7.02
N ASP A 289 -22.98 -24.21 -8.10
CA ASP A 289 -22.82 -25.67 -8.16
C ASP A 289 -21.35 -26.06 -8.13
N ALA A 290 -20.53 -25.40 -8.95
CA ALA A 290 -19.08 -25.57 -8.95
C ALA A 290 -18.38 -24.87 -7.79
N ARG A 291 -19.10 -24.06 -6.98
CA ARG A 291 -18.55 -23.20 -5.91
C ARG A 291 -17.37 -22.37 -6.40
N SER A 292 -17.52 -21.72 -7.54
CA SER A 292 -16.48 -20.88 -8.11
C SER A 292 -16.98 -19.46 -8.36
N VAL A 293 -16.04 -18.49 -8.34
CA VAL A 293 -16.31 -17.11 -8.68
C VAL A 293 -15.33 -16.61 -9.72
N THR A 294 -15.82 -15.81 -10.66
CA THR A 294 -14.96 -15.10 -11.62
C THR A 294 -14.86 -13.64 -11.20
N VAL A 295 -13.63 -13.14 -11.10
CA VAL A 295 -13.33 -11.77 -10.66
C VAL A 295 -12.63 -11.02 -11.79
N GLN A 296 -13.13 -9.85 -12.15
CA GLN A 296 -12.46 -8.91 -13.03
C GLN A 296 -11.57 -7.97 -12.20
N MET A 297 -10.25 -8.08 -12.36
CA MET A 297 -9.25 -7.20 -11.76
C MET A 297 -8.53 -6.43 -12.87
N ASP A 298 -8.82 -5.14 -13.03
CA ASP A 298 -8.38 -4.33 -14.17
C ASP A 298 -8.77 -4.97 -15.52
N ASP A 299 -7.80 -5.30 -16.38
CA ASP A 299 -7.96 -5.95 -17.68
C ASP A 299 -7.92 -7.49 -17.61
N LYS A 300 -7.76 -8.06 -16.40
CA LYS A 300 -7.57 -9.49 -16.16
C LYS A 300 -8.80 -10.13 -15.54
N LYS A 301 -9.13 -11.33 -15.98
CA LYS A 301 -10.24 -12.13 -15.49
C LYS A 301 -9.71 -13.39 -14.83
N TYR A 302 -10.00 -13.57 -13.55
CA TYR A 302 -9.56 -14.71 -12.74
C TYR A 302 -10.75 -15.57 -12.36
N THR A 303 -10.62 -16.90 -12.44
CA THR A 303 -11.63 -17.82 -11.91
C THR A 303 -11.07 -18.53 -10.69
N TYR A 304 -11.68 -18.29 -9.54
CA TYR A 304 -11.35 -18.87 -8.25
C TYR A 304 -12.19 -20.10 -7.99
N THR A 305 -11.55 -21.24 -7.77
CA THR A 305 -12.18 -22.49 -7.36
C THR A 305 -12.54 -22.49 -5.88
N ALA A 306 -13.29 -23.48 -5.41
CA ALA A 306 -13.71 -23.61 -4.02
C ALA A 306 -12.56 -23.48 -3.01
N ASP A 307 -11.41 -24.05 -3.31
CA ASP A 307 -10.22 -24.05 -2.45
C ASP A 307 -9.53 -22.67 -2.41
N GLN A 308 -9.67 -21.88 -3.48
CA GLN A 308 -9.10 -20.56 -3.63
C GLN A 308 -10.00 -19.42 -3.10
N LEU A 309 -11.27 -19.69 -2.80
CA LEU A 309 -12.18 -18.68 -2.28
C LEU A 309 -11.70 -18.01 -0.99
N ASN A 310 -10.86 -18.69 -0.20
CA ASN A 310 -10.28 -18.15 1.03
C ASN A 310 -9.28 -17.01 0.75
N GLU A 311 -8.84 -16.84 -0.48
CA GLU A 311 -7.92 -15.79 -0.93
C GLU A 311 -8.63 -14.48 -1.29
N LEU A 312 -9.95 -14.48 -1.34
CA LEU A 312 -10.77 -13.30 -1.60
C LEU A 312 -11.45 -12.83 -0.32
N GLU A 313 -11.44 -11.53 -0.07
CA GLU A 313 -12.25 -10.88 0.97
C GLU A 313 -13.10 -9.75 0.35
N PRO A 314 -14.33 -9.48 0.85
CA PRO A 314 -15.06 -8.27 0.49
C PRO A 314 -14.22 -7.02 0.75
N ALA A 315 -14.26 -6.03 -0.13
CA ALA A 315 -13.32 -4.91 -0.13
C ALA A 315 -13.98 -3.53 -0.29
N TYR A 316 -15.23 -3.36 0.09
CA TYR A 316 -15.85 -2.04 0.24
C TYR A 316 -15.13 -1.22 1.32
N ALA A 317 -14.69 -1.89 2.37
CA ALA A 317 -13.84 -1.37 3.43
C ALA A 317 -12.61 -2.27 3.61
N VAL A 318 -11.42 -1.68 3.65
CA VAL A 318 -10.15 -2.39 3.90
C VAL A 318 -9.39 -1.71 5.03
N THR A 319 -8.42 -2.40 5.64
CA THR A 319 -7.56 -1.72 6.63
C THR A 319 -6.58 -0.78 5.94
N VAL A 320 -6.17 0.29 6.64
CA VAL A 320 -5.13 1.21 6.14
C VAL A 320 -3.86 0.47 5.75
N HIS A 321 -3.47 -0.58 6.48
CA HIS A 321 -2.32 -1.43 6.14
C HIS A 321 -2.48 -2.12 4.78
N LYS A 322 -3.67 -2.63 4.47
CA LYS A 322 -3.94 -3.28 3.18
C LYS A 322 -4.07 -2.30 2.00
N SER A 323 -4.18 -1.00 2.28
CA SER A 323 -4.23 0.05 1.25
C SER A 323 -2.86 0.60 0.85
N GLN A 324 -1.78 0.16 1.51
CA GLN A 324 -0.42 0.59 1.17
C GLN A 324 -0.10 0.28 -0.30
N GLY A 325 0.60 1.18 -0.98
CA GLY A 325 0.86 1.09 -2.43
C GLY A 325 -0.36 1.39 -3.33
N SER A 326 -1.53 1.72 -2.74
CA SER A 326 -2.77 2.01 -3.46
C SER A 326 -3.18 3.47 -3.31
N GLU A 327 -3.98 3.96 -4.28
CA GLU A 327 -4.64 5.26 -4.20
C GLU A 327 -6.06 5.15 -4.75
N PHE A 328 -6.95 6.00 -4.24
CA PHE A 328 -8.37 5.97 -4.57
C PHE A 328 -8.87 7.38 -4.89
N PRO A 329 -9.83 7.55 -5.82
CA PRO A 329 -10.43 8.84 -6.09
C PRO A 329 -11.02 9.49 -4.83
N ALA A 330 -11.78 8.75 -4.03
CA ALA A 330 -12.33 9.21 -2.77
C ALA A 330 -12.02 8.23 -1.64
N VAL A 331 -11.59 8.75 -0.50
CA VAL A 331 -11.29 7.98 0.72
C VAL A 331 -12.17 8.45 1.86
N ILE A 332 -12.75 7.50 2.58
CA ILE A 332 -13.40 7.74 3.87
C ILE A 332 -12.58 7.03 4.93
N LEU A 333 -12.11 7.78 5.93
CA LEU A 333 -11.23 7.28 6.99
C LEU A 333 -11.95 7.42 8.35
N PRO A 334 -12.64 6.37 8.84
CA PRO A 334 -13.28 6.38 10.13
C PRO A 334 -12.24 6.15 11.23
N VAL A 335 -11.99 7.17 12.04
CA VAL A 335 -11.07 7.13 13.19
C VAL A 335 -11.79 7.18 14.53
N ALA A 336 -13.08 6.80 14.53
CA ALA A 336 -13.84 6.60 15.75
C ALA A 336 -13.47 5.25 16.40
N ASP A 337 -13.40 5.24 17.72
CA ASP A 337 -13.18 4.03 18.55
C ASP A 337 -11.93 3.21 18.14
N VAL A 338 -10.88 3.91 17.72
CA VAL A 338 -9.60 3.29 17.34
C VAL A 338 -8.89 2.76 18.59
N PRO A 339 -8.51 1.47 18.64
CA PRO A 339 -7.72 0.94 19.73
C PRO A 339 -6.42 1.72 19.95
N ALA A 340 -6.04 1.98 21.20
CA ALA A 340 -4.88 2.81 21.55
C ALA A 340 -3.58 2.39 20.84
N ARG A 341 -3.39 1.09 20.60
CA ARG A 341 -2.25 0.54 19.86
C ARG A 341 -2.20 0.93 18.39
N LEU A 342 -3.34 1.38 17.81
CA LEU A 342 -3.47 1.81 16.41
C LEU A 342 -3.64 3.33 16.29
N CYS A 343 -3.77 4.06 17.42
CA CYS A 343 -3.83 5.51 17.47
C CYS A 343 -2.43 6.10 17.33
N TYR A 344 -1.91 6.20 16.11
CA TYR A 344 -0.59 6.82 15.87
C TYR A 344 -0.53 7.53 14.51
N ARG A 345 0.38 8.50 14.43
CA ARG A 345 0.51 9.47 13.34
C ARG A 345 0.65 8.83 11.97
N ASN A 346 1.54 7.86 11.82
CA ASN A 346 1.80 7.23 10.52
C ASN A 346 0.58 6.52 9.94
N LEU A 347 -0.32 5.98 10.79
CA LEU A 347 -1.54 5.34 10.32
C LEU A 347 -2.51 6.39 9.75
N LEU A 348 -2.68 7.51 10.45
CA LEU A 348 -3.51 8.63 9.99
C LEU A 348 -2.95 9.22 8.69
N TYR A 349 -1.66 9.52 8.66
CA TYR A 349 -0.96 10.03 7.49
C TYR A 349 -1.09 9.11 6.28
N THR A 350 -0.81 7.80 6.46
CA THR A 350 -0.93 6.82 5.38
C THR A 350 -2.36 6.77 4.85
N GLY A 351 -3.39 6.79 5.72
CA GLY A 351 -4.78 6.80 5.30
C GLY A 351 -5.15 8.03 4.48
N VAL A 352 -4.77 9.22 4.93
CA VAL A 352 -5.04 10.49 4.24
C VAL A 352 -4.35 10.54 2.88
N THR A 353 -3.09 10.10 2.79
CA THR A 353 -2.33 10.12 1.54
C THR A 353 -2.81 9.11 0.49
N ARG A 354 -3.77 8.23 0.82
CA ARG A 354 -4.41 7.35 -0.18
C ARG A 354 -5.46 8.07 -1.03
N ALA A 355 -5.93 9.25 -0.61
CA ALA A 355 -6.94 10.01 -1.34
C ALA A 355 -6.33 10.82 -2.50
N ARG A 356 -6.97 10.73 -3.67
CA ARG A 356 -6.55 11.50 -4.87
C ARG A 356 -7.37 12.77 -5.08
N LYS A 357 -8.70 12.71 -4.90
CA LYS A 357 -9.64 13.80 -5.21
C LYS A 357 -10.43 14.25 -3.98
N LEU A 358 -10.71 13.33 -3.06
CA LEU A 358 -11.53 13.63 -1.88
C LEU A 358 -11.10 12.76 -0.70
N CYS A 359 -10.96 13.38 0.47
CA CYS A 359 -10.75 12.69 1.74
C CYS A 359 -11.81 13.14 2.75
N VAL A 360 -12.51 12.18 3.35
CA VAL A 360 -13.40 12.43 4.49
C VAL A 360 -12.84 11.71 5.70
N LEU A 361 -12.37 12.48 6.67
CA LEU A 361 -11.96 11.99 7.99
C LEU A 361 -13.17 12.10 8.93
N THR A 362 -13.57 10.99 9.56
CA THR A 362 -14.68 10.97 10.50
C THR A 362 -14.30 10.29 11.80
N GLY A 363 -14.50 10.98 12.91
CA GLY A 363 -14.10 10.53 14.23
C GLY A 363 -14.36 11.56 15.29
N THR A 364 -13.65 11.50 16.41
CA THR A 364 -13.69 12.51 17.45
C THR A 364 -12.41 13.32 17.45
N ALA A 365 -12.50 14.60 17.74
CA ALA A 365 -11.34 15.49 17.86
C ALA A 365 -10.27 14.93 18.81
N ARG A 366 -10.70 14.25 19.88
CA ARG A 366 -9.80 13.59 20.84
C ARG A 366 -8.99 12.47 20.18
N THR A 367 -9.63 11.60 19.39
CA THR A 367 -8.94 10.50 18.71
C THR A 367 -7.98 11.04 17.66
N GLU A 368 -8.42 12.02 16.88
CA GLU A 368 -7.59 12.69 15.87
C GLU A 368 -6.34 13.32 16.49
N GLN A 369 -6.50 14.06 17.60
CA GLN A 369 -5.39 14.65 18.35
C GLN A 369 -4.43 13.58 18.87
N THR A 370 -4.96 12.49 19.47
CA THR A 370 -4.14 11.38 19.94
C THR A 370 -3.33 10.77 18.81
N MET A 371 -3.92 10.58 17.63
CA MET A 371 -3.21 10.04 16.48
C MET A 371 -2.13 10.99 15.98
N VAL A 372 -2.39 12.29 15.90
CA VAL A 372 -1.44 13.30 15.44
C VAL A 372 -0.24 13.42 16.39
N GLU A 373 -0.46 13.36 17.71
CA GLU A 373 0.58 13.50 18.72
C GLU A 373 1.43 12.23 18.89
N ASN A 374 0.85 11.04 18.66
CA ASN A 374 1.49 9.76 18.94
C ASN A 374 2.45 9.32 17.82
N VAL A 375 3.75 9.41 18.07
CA VAL A 375 4.84 8.95 17.19
C VAL A 375 5.48 7.63 17.63
N ARG A 376 4.95 6.96 18.67
CA ARG A 376 5.60 5.82 19.35
C ARG A 376 5.82 4.60 18.45
N GLN A 377 5.01 4.40 17.41
CA GLN A 377 5.18 3.22 16.56
C GLN A 377 6.44 3.27 15.68
N ASN A 378 7.04 4.45 15.52
CA ASN A 378 8.34 4.57 14.83
C ASN A 378 9.51 4.06 15.68
N MET A 379 9.28 3.76 16.97
CA MET A 379 10.28 3.23 17.89
C MET A 379 10.36 1.71 17.79
N ARG A 380 10.88 1.21 16.66
CA ARG A 380 11.30 -0.19 16.57
C ARG A 380 12.73 -0.31 17.06
N TYR A 381 12.98 -1.19 17.99
CA TYR A 381 14.33 -1.44 18.50
C TYR A 381 15.12 -2.23 17.46
N SER A 382 15.93 -1.52 16.68
CA SER A 382 16.83 -2.08 15.69
C SER A 382 18.22 -1.49 15.92
N GLY A 383 19.25 -2.32 15.90
CA GLY A 383 20.65 -1.88 15.99
C GLY A 383 21.19 -1.25 14.69
N LEU A 384 20.44 -1.28 13.60
CA LEU A 384 20.91 -0.91 12.26
C LEU A 384 21.50 0.50 12.22
N ARG A 385 20.86 1.50 12.84
CA ARG A 385 21.35 2.87 12.89
C ARG A 385 22.76 2.98 13.49
N TYR A 386 23.00 2.24 14.58
CA TYR A 386 24.29 2.25 15.27
C TYR A 386 25.35 1.51 14.45
N LEU A 387 25.02 0.33 13.93
CA LEU A 387 25.91 -0.46 13.07
C LEU A 387 26.32 0.31 11.81
N LEU A 388 25.40 1.04 11.19
CA LEU A 388 25.70 1.89 10.03
C LEU A 388 26.66 3.03 10.38
N LYS A 389 26.51 3.65 11.55
CA LYS A 389 27.42 4.70 12.01
C LYS A 389 28.80 4.16 12.32
N ASP A 390 28.89 3.04 13.03
CA ASP A 390 30.15 2.38 13.34
C ASP A 390 30.89 1.94 12.07
N ALA A 391 30.15 1.40 11.09
CA ALA A 391 30.73 1.00 9.80
C ALA A 391 31.21 2.20 8.96
N ALA A 392 30.63 3.36 9.13
CA ALA A 392 31.01 4.59 8.43
C ALA A 392 32.12 5.37 9.17
N THR A 393 32.41 5.05 10.43
CA THR A 393 33.49 5.69 11.17
C THR A 393 34.82 5.05 10.73
N PRO A 394 35.78 5.84 10.22
CA PRO A 394 37.10 5.30 9.86
C PRO A 394 37.77 4.73 11.10
N THR A 395 38.06 3.46 11.13
CA THR A 395 38.99 2.88 12.12
C THR A 395 40.41 3.29 11.74
N GLU A 396 41.26 3.59 12.72
CA GLU A 396 42.68 3.95 12.51
C GLU A 396 43.40 2.91 11.64
N GLU A 397 43.05 1.61 11.75
CA GLU A 397 43.55 0.54 10.88
C GLU A 397 43.14 0.67 9.39
N LYS A 398 42.00 1.28 9.10
CA LYS A 398 41.58 1.56 7.70
C LYS A 398 42.26 2.79 7.13
N GLN A 399 42.66 3.74 7.95
CA GLN A 399 43.42 4.90 7.51
C GLN A 399 44.88 4.52 7.14
N GLU A 400 45.51 3.59 7.85
CA GLU A 400 46.84 3.05 7.51
C GLU A 400 46.81 2.26 6.20
N GLN A 401 45.76 1.49 5.90
CA GLN A 401 45.66 0.77 4.62
C GLN A 401 45.38 1.68 3.42
N LEU A 402 44.68 2.79 3.60
CA LEU A 402 44.43 3.79 2.56
C LEU A 402 45.64 4.71 2.32
N SER A 403 46.51 4.87 3.30
CA SER A 403 47.77 5.63 3.16
C SER A 403 48.92 4.80 2.62
N ALA A 404 48.78 3.45 2.53
CA ALA A 404 49.79 2.51 2.02
C ALA A 404 49.51 2.06 0.58
N THR A 405 48.44 2.53 -0.07
CA THR A 405 48.12 2.34 -1.49
C THR A 405 48.13 3.69 -2.21
#